data_e3a1d4f3c54da02b043047cf0fb8abc0
#
_entry.id   e3a1d4f3c54da02b043047cf0fb8abc0
#
_cell.length_a   1.000
_cell.length_b   1.000
_cell.length_c   1.000
_cell.angle_alpha   90.00
_cell.angle_beta   90.00
_cell.angle_gamma   90.00
#
_symmetry.space_group_name_H-M   'P 1'
#
loop_
_entity.id
_entity.type
_entity.pdbx_description
1 polymer ?
#
loop_
_entity_poly.entity_id
_entity_poly.type
_entity_poly.pdbx_seq_one_letter_code
_entity_poly.pdbx_strand_id
1 'polypeptide(L)'
;MLKIRSPATFAVRWLIPRLASFHRLHENIDVQLTTSPAPLNFAREDIDAGIQLGDGKWPGLRVQRLIANELVPVAAPSRQVKARSQLQGETLLHTLARPEDWTLWLKAAGLPLSGRRREMRYETSLLAYQAAIEGHGVAIAQKALVRSELESGLLVAPFTFELDRGNHTYYFAWPTARPQSDALKIFRRWLLSLLNE
;
A
#
# COMPACT_ATOMS: atom_id res chain seq x y z
N MET A 1 -1.20 11.18 -23.64
CA MET A 1 -0.85 11.17 -22.20
C MET A 1 -1.93 10.41 -21.44
N LEU A 2 -1.55 9.46 -20.58
CA LEU A 2 -2.44 8.65 -19.75
C LEU A 2 -2.42 9.18 -18.30
N LYS A 3 -3.57 9.55 -17.76
CA LYS A 3 -3.70 10.18 -16.44
C LYS A 3 -4.11 9.15 -15.38
N ILE A 4 -3.21 8.83 -14.46
CA ILE A 4 -3.43 7.84 -13.39
C ILE A 4 -3.36 8.52 -12.03
N ARG A 5 -4.30 8.20 -11.14
CA ARG A 5 -4.26 8.58 -9.72
C ARG A 5 -4.01 7.38 -8.83
N SER A 6 -3.22 7.54 -7.79
CA SER A 6 -2.86 6.47 -6.84
C SER A 6 -2.73 7.01 -5.43
N PRO A 7 -2.91 6.21 -4.37
CA PRO A 7 -2.42 6.57 -3.05
C PRO A 7 -0.89 6.72 -3.08
N ALA A 8 -0.36 7.73 -2.37
CA ALA A 8 1.06 8.08 -2.41
C ALA A 8 1.98 6.89 -2.06
N THR A 9 1.65 6.14 -1.01
CA THR A 9 2.47 4.99 -0.59
C THR A 9 2.53 3.91 -1.69
N PHE A 10 1.39 3.60 -2.33
CA PHE A 10 1.36 2.64 -3.43
C PHE A 10 2.12 3.15 -4.65
N ALA A 11 1.95 4.42 -4.99
CA ALA A 11 2.69 5.05 -6.10
C ALA A 11 4.20 4.90 -5.91
N VAL A 12 4.72 5.34 -4.76
CA VAL A 12 6.17 5.38 -4.50
C VAL A 12 6.77 3.98 -4.30
N ARG A 13 6.08 3.12 -3.57
CA ARG A 13 6.63 1.82 -3.14
C ARG A 13 6.42 0.69 -4.13
N TRP A 14 5.37 0.77 -4.94
CA TRP A 14 5.02 -0.32 -5.84
C TRP A 14 5.00 0.07 -7.32
N LEU A 15 4.34 1.17 -7.67
CA LEU A 15 4.10 1.51 -9.07
C LEU A 15 5.34 2.14 -9.73
N ILE A 16 5.90 3.21 -9.15
CA ILE A 16 7.03 3.96 -9.73
C ILE A 16 8.24 3.07 -10.00
N PRO A 17 8.68 2.17 -9.09
CA PRO A 17 9.80 1.28 -9.39
C PRO A 17 9.62 0.40 -10.62
N ARG A 18 8.36 0.14 -11.00
CA ARG A 18 7.98 -0.70 -12.14
C ARG A 18 7.70 0.09 -13.42
N LEU A 19 7.35 1.38 -13.32
CA LEU A 19 7.03 2.23 -14.47
C LEU A 19 8.19 2.35 -15.49
N ALA A 20 9.43 2.20 -15.07
CA ALA A 20 10.58 2.19 -15.98
C ALA A 20 10.47 1.07 -17.03
N SER A 21 9.91 -0.11 -16.65
CA SER A 21 9.66 -1.21 -17.61
C SER A 21 8.54 -0.88 -18.59
N PHE A 22 7.50 -0.18 -18.12
CA PHE A 22 6.42 0.28 -18.99
C PHE A 22 6.92 1.27 -20.05
N HIS A 23 7.68 2.27 -19.66
CA HIS A 23 8.20 3.29 -20.58
C HIS A 23 9.17 2.70 -21.61
N ARG A 24 9.98 1.70 -21.25
CA ARG A 24 10.85 0.99 -22.21
C ARG A 24 10.06 0.19 -23.26
N LEU A 25 8.91 -0.35 -22.88
CA LEU A 25 8.06 -1.15 -23.78
C LEU A 25 7.10 -0.28 -24.62
N HIS A 26 6.78 0.92 -24.14
CA HIS A 26 5.74 1.77 -24.70
C HIS A 26 6.17 3.24 -24.68
N GLU A 27 7.24 3.57 -25.42
CA GLU A 27 7.86 4.90 -25.45
C GLU A 27 6.92 6.02 -25.89
N ASN A 28 5.87 5.69 -26.64
CA ASN A 28 4.89 6.64 -27.15
C ASN A 28 3.74 6.93 -26.16
N ILE A 29 3.76 6.37 -24.95
CA ILE A 29 2.72 6.57 -23.95
C ILE A 29 3.29 7.30 -22.74
N ASP A 30 3.01 8.61 -22.68
CA ASP A 30 3.30 9.41 -21.49
C ASP A 30 2.30 9.08 -20.38
N VAL A 31 2.79 8.94 -19.15
CA VAL A 31 1.99 8.73 -17.95
C VAL A 31 2.09 9.92 -17.03
N GLN A 32 0.95 10.56 -16.74
CA GLN A 32 0.82 11.53 -15.67
C GLN A 32 0.32 10.81 -14.41
N LEU A 33 1.16 10.74 -13.39
CA LEU A 33 0.80 10.13 -12.11
C LEU A 33 0.54 11.21 -11.06
N THR A 34 -0.67 11.20 -10.48
CA THR A 34 -1.04 12.07 -9.37
C THR A 34 -1.35 11.25 -8.13
N THR A 35 -1.26 11.85 -6.95
CA THR A 35 -1.52 11.14 -5.69
C THR A 35 -2.63 11.80 -4.88
N SER A 36 -3.53 10.97 -4.33
CA SER A 36 -4.55 11.37 -3.37
C SER A 36 -5.05 10.17 -2.56
N PRO A 37 -5.34 10.30 -1.26
CA PRO A 37 -6.00 9.27 -0.47
C PRO A 37 -7.53 9.27 -0.66
N ALA A 38 -8.10 10.31 -1.26
CA ALA A 38 -9.55 10.43 -1.45
C ALA A 38 -10.09 9.34 -2.41
N PRO A 39 -11.35 8.91 -2.28
CA PRO A 39 -11.99 8.03 -3.24
C PRO A 39 -11.93 8.57 -4.67
N LEU A 40 -11.82 7.67 -5.67
CA LEU A 40 -11.79 8.04 -7.09
C LEU A 40 -13.12 8.69 -7.49
N ASN A 41 -13.05 9.85 -8.15
CA ASN A 41 -14.22 10.57 -8.66
C ASN A 41 -14.03 10.99 -10.11
N PHE A 42 -14.33 10.08 -11.02
CA PHE A 42 -14.20 10.31 -12.48
C PHE A 42 -15.13 11.37 -13.06
N ALA A 43 -16.14 11.85 -12.31
CA ALA A 43 -17.01 12.95 -12.74
C ALA A 43 -16.38 14.32 -12.45
N ARG A 44 -15.51 14.41 -11.45
CA ARG A 44 -14.90 15.67 -11.01
C ARG A 44 -13.40 15.76 -11.32
N GLU A 45 -12.76 14.64 -11.60
CA GLU A 45 -11.33 14.55 -11.84
C GLU A 45 -11.05 14.19 -13.29
N ASP A 46 -10.07 14.85 -13.86
CA ASP A 46 -9.57 14.56 -15.21
C ASP A 46 -8.52 13.44 -15.13
N ILE A 47 -9.01 12.23 -14.87
CA ILE A 47 -8.21 10.99 -14.79
C ILE A 47 -8.85 9.90 -15.66
N ASP A 48 -8.01 9.05 -16.24
CA ASP A 48 -8.43 7.91 -17.06
C ASP A 48 -8.68 6.66 -16.20
N ALA A 49 -7.86 6.46 -15.20
CA ALA A 49 -7.97 5.36 -14.24
C ALA A 49 -7.30 5.72 -12.91
N GLY A 50 -7.49 4.88 -11.91
CA GLY A 50 -6.83 5.07 -10.64
C GLY A 50 -6.59 3.78 -9.87
N ILE A 51 -5.77 3.88 -8.84
CA ILE A 51 -5.56 2.82 -7.87
C ILE A 51 -6.24 3.24 -6.57
N GLN A 52 -7.03 2.34 -6.00
CA GLN A 52 -7.78 2.61 -4.78
C GLN A 52 -7.71 1.40 -3.84
N LEU A 53 -7.55 1.68 -2.54
CA LEU A 53 -7.66 0.70 -1.48
C LEU A 53 -9.13 0.53 -1.10
N GLY A 54 -9.59 -0.71 -0.97
CA GLY A 54 -10.96 -1.03 -0.55
C GLY A 54 -11.36 -2.46 -0.89
N ASP A 55 -12.65 -2.72 -0.96
CA ASP A 55 -13.23 -4.05 -1.18
C ASP A 55 -13.48 -4.39 -2.66
N GLY A 56 -13.16 -3.47 -3.57
CA GLY A 56 -13.37 -3.65 -5.01
C GLY A 56 -14.83 -3.45 -5.47
N LYS A 57 -15.72 -2.97 -4.60
CA LYS A 57 -17.15 -2.82 -4.90
C LYS A 57 -17.52 -1.34 -5.05
N TRP A 58 -17.22 -0.76 -6.20
CA TRP A 58 -17.57 0.65 -6.49
C TRP A 58 -18.52 0.71 -7.68
N PRO A 59 -19.78 1.18 -7.47
CA PRO A 59 -20.76 1.33 -8.55
C PRO A 59 -20.20 2.17 -9.70
N GLY A 60 -20.45 1.73 -10.94
CA GLY A 60 -20.00 2.43 -12.14
C GLY A 60 -18.52 2.27 -12.48
N LEU A 61 -17.76 1.49 -11.71
CA LEU A 61 -16.36 1.19 -11.99
C LEU A 61 -16.14 -0.27 -12.38
N ARG A 62 -15.24 -0.49 -13.30
CA ARG A 62 -14.57 -1.78 -13.50
C ARG A 62 -13.32 -1.80 -12.65
N VAL A 63 -13.03 -2.94 -12.05
CA VAL A 63 -11.90 -3.08 -11.13
C VAL A 63 -11.08 -4.32 -11.45
N GLN A 64 -9.80 -4.23 -11.16
CA GLN A 64 -8.84 -5.31 -11.22
C GLN A 64 -8.04 -5.33 -9.93
N ARG A 65 -8.09 -6.43 -9.17
CA ARG A 65 -7.25 -6.61 -7.99
C ARG A 65 -5.78 -6.60 -8.38
N LEU A 66 -4.94 -5.92 -7.60
CA LEU A 66 -3.52 -5.78 -7.89
C LEU A 66 -2.65 -6.67 -7.00
N ILE A 67 -2.75 -6.52 -5.69
CA ILE A 67 -1.84 -7.20 -4.74
C ILE A 67 -2.63 -7.80 -3.58
N ALA A 68 -2.02 -8.71 -2.83
CA ALA A 68 -2.49 -9.10 -1.51
C ALA A 68 -2.25 -7.95 -0.50
N ASN A 69 -3.10 -7.89 0.52
CA ASN A 69 -2.97 -6.91 1.62
C ASN A 69 -2.70 -7.62 2.93
N GLU A 70 -1.50 -8.08 3.09
CA GLU A 70 -1.01 -8.76 4.28
C GLU A 70 -0.37 -7.71 5.22
N LEU A 71 -0.93 -7.57 6.41
CA LEU A 71 -0.43 -6.65 7.43
C LEU A 71 0.60 -7.36 8.30
N VAL A 72 1.77 -6.75 8.41
CA VAL A 72 2.89 -7.24 9.22
C VAL A 72 3.49 -6.09 10.05
N PRO A 73 3.81 -6.29 11.33
CA PRO A 73 4.66 -5.37 12.06
C PRO A 73 6.07 -5.38 11.46
N VAL A 74 6.64 -4.19 11.29
CA VAL A 74 8.01 -4.03 10.79
C VAL A 74 8.77 -3.01 11.63
N ALA A 75 10.06 -3.23 11.77
CA ALA A 75 10.96 -2.35 12.52
C ALA A 75 12.36 -2.38 11.93
N ALA A 76 13.18 -1.35 12.23
CA ALA A 76 14.61 -1.42 11.96
C ALA A 76 15.24 -2.58 12.76
N PRO A 77 16.25 -3.29 12.24
CA PRO A 77 16.95 -4.37 12.94
C PRO A 77 17.52 -3.94 14.30
N SER A 78 17.92 -2.67 14.42
CA SER A 78 18.46 -2.08 15.65
C SER A 78 17.49 -2.09 16.83
N ARG A 79 16.18 -2.20 16.59
CA ARG A 79 15.15 -2.28 17.65
C ARG A 79 15.15 -3.61 18.38
N GLN A 80 15.72 -4.66 17.79
CA GLN A 80 15.85 -6.01 18.39
C GLN A 80 14.53 -6.60 18.92
N VAL A 81 13.40 -6.24 18.32
CA VAL A 81 12.09 -6.83 18.68
C VAL A 81 12.06 -8.28 18.19
N LYS A 82 11.91 -9.24 19.12
CA LYS A 82 11.93 -10.68 18.81
C LYS A 82 10.66 -11.41 19.28
N ALA A 83 9.94 -10.86 20.23
CA ALA A 83 8.74 -11.45 20.79
C ALA A 83 7.57 -10.47 20.78
N ARG A 84 6.36 -10.99 20.57
CA ARG A 84 5.12 -10.17 20.53
C ARG A 84 4.88 -9.41 21.84
N SER A 85 5.29 -9.98 23.00
CA SER A 85 5.19 -9.32 24.31
C SER A 85 6.00 -8.03 24.39
N GLN A 86 7.10 -7.91 23.63
CA GLN A 86 7.94 -6.71 23.59
C GLN A 86 7.23 -5.51 22.96
N LEU A 87 6.16 -5.73 22.15
CA LEU A 87 5.37 -4.63 21.59
C LEU A 87 4.76 -3.71 22.65
N GLN A 88 4.59 -4.18 23.89
CA GLN A 88 4.10 -3.34 24.99
C GLN A 88 5.10 -2.24 25.40
N GLY A 89 6.38 -2.46 25.19
CA GLY A 89 7.45 -1.50 25.47
C GLY A 89 7.83 -0.63 24.26
N GLU A 90 7.31 -0.94 23.09
CA GLU A 90 7.66 -0.27 21.85
C GLU A 90 6.78 0.96 21.56
N THR A 91 7.32 1.89 20.79
CA THR A 91 6.53 2.95 20.17
C THR A 91 5.83 2.39 18.94
N LEU A 92 4.50 2.43 18.90
CA LEU A 92 3.72 2.02 17.74
C LEU A 92 3.54 3.20 16.79
N LEU A 93 3.90 2.99 15.53
CA LEU A 93 3.79 3.99 14.48
C LEU A 93 2.48 3.76 13.72
N HIS A 94 1.56 4.70 13.85
CA HIS A 94 0.22 4.64 13.26
C HIS A 94 0.16 5.46 11.96
N THR A 95 -0.73 5.05 11.07
CA THR A 95 -1.05 5.77 9.83
C THR A 95 -2.48 6.32 9.93
N LEU A 96 -2.65 7.64 9.81
CA LEU A 96 -3.97 8.28 9.86
C LEU A 96 -4.87 7.82 8.70
N ALA A 97 -4.31 7.55 7.54
CA ALA A 97 -5.05 7.01 6.39
C ALA A 97 -5.59 5.58 6.63
N ARG A 98 -5.08 4.85 7.62
CA ARG A 98 -5.47 3.47 7.97
C ARG A 98 -5.42 3.27 9.49
N PRO A 99 -6.29 3.96 10.24
CA PRO A 99 -6.20 4.04 11.70
C PRO A 99 -6.47 2.71 12.41
N GLU A 100 -7.12 1.76 11.75
CA GLU A 100 -7.53 0.48 12.33
C GLU A 100 -6.47 -0.63 12.23
N ASP A 101 -5.44 -0.46 11.43
CA ASP A 101 -4.51 -1.55 11.08
C ASP A 101 -3.87 -2.19 12.32
N TRP A 102 -3.39 -1.39 13.28
CA TRP A 102 -2.84 -1.91 14.53
C TRP A 102 -3.89 -2.66 15.35
N THR A 103 -5.08 -2.10 15.48
CA THR A 103 -6.20 -2.72 16.24
C THR A 103 -6.57 -4.07 15.64
N LEU A 104 -6.69 -4.14 14.32
CA LEU A 104 -7.03 -5.37 13.60
C LEU A 104 -5.94 -6.42 13.75
N TRP A 105 -4.69 -6.02 13.58
CA TRP A 105 -3.56 -6.95 13.71
C TRP A 105 -3.41 -7.48 15.14
N LEU A 106 -3.44 -6.62 16.16
CA LEU A 106 -3.34 -7.01 17.56
C LEU A 106 -4.46 -7.97 17.96
N LYS A 107 -5.69 -7.66 17.56
CA LYS A 107 -6.85 -8.54 17.81
C LYS A 107 -6.66 -9.91 17.17
N ALA A 108 -6.26 -9.96 15.92
CA ALA A 108 -6.04 -11.20 15.18
C ALA A 108 -4.84 -12.01 15.74
N ALA A 109 -3.83 -11.32 16.26
CA ALA A 109 -2.68 -11.94 16.91
C ALA A 109 -2.95 -12.42 18.35
N GLY A 110 -4.16 -12.19 18.90
CA GLY A 110 -4.53 -12.53 20.27
C GLY A 110 -3.83 -11.67 21.33
N LEU A 111 -3.46 -10.43 20.97
CA LEU A 111 -2.75 -9.51 21.86
C LEU A 111 -3.69 -8.45 22.44
N PRO A 112 -3.45 -7.98 23.69
CA PRO A 112 -4.30 -6.98 24.31
C PRO A 112 -4.28 -5.67 23.51
N LEU A 113 -5.47 -5.08 23.33
CA LEU A 113 -5.63 -3.76 22.74
C LEU A 113 -5.32 -2.62 23.71
N SER A 114 -5.45 -2.90 25.01
CA SER A 114 -5.17 -1.98 26.11
C SER A 114 -3.75 -2.14 26.62
N GLY A 115 -3.15 -1.05 27.09
CA GLY A 115 -1.81 -1.02 27.67
C GLY A 115 -1.14 0.34 27.43
N ARG A 116 -0.17 0.70 28.26
CA ARG A 116 0.57 1.94 28.12
C ARG A 116 1.60 1.77 27.00
N ARG A 117 1.22 2.10 25.77
CA ARG A 117 2.13 2.14 24.60
C ARG A 117 2.40 3.59 24.24
N ARG A 118 3.62 3.86 23.82
CA ARG A 118 3.91 5.13 23.13
C ARG A 118 3.36 5.01 21.72
N GLU A 119 2.79 6.09 21.20
CA GLU A 119 2.24 6.14 19.86
C GLU A 119 2.78 7.36 19.11
N MET A 120 3.10 7.17 17.85
CA MET A 120 3.36 8.24 16.90
C MET A 120 2.43 8.07 15.72
N ARG A 121 1.90 9.18 15.20
CA ARG A 121 0.89 9.18 14.15
C ARG A 121 1.39 9.95 12.94
N TYR A 122 1.34 9.32 11.78
CA TYR A 122 1.77 9.86 10.50
C TYR A 122 0.59 9.92 9.54
N GLU A 123 0.55 10.90 8.68
CA GLU A 123 -0.54 11.07 7.71
C GLU A 123 -0.63 9.87 6.76
N THR A 124 0.51 9.41 6.24
CA THR A 124 0.59 8.33 5.27
C THR A 124 1.45 7.17 5.77
N SER A 125 1.23 5.98 5.22
CA SER A 125 2.10 4.82 5.49
C SER A 125 3.52 5.05 5.02
N LEU A 126 3.73 5.87 3.99
CA LEU A 126 5.07 6.21 3.50
C LEU A 126 5.92 6.83 4.60
N LEU A 127 5.36 7.78 5.35
CA LEU A 127 6.03 8.44 6.48
C LEU A 127 6.24 7.47 7.66
N ALA A 128 5.23 6.65 7.97
CA ALA A 128 5.33 5.66 9.04
C ALA A 128 6.42 4.61 8.75
N TYR A 129 6.54 4.16 7.50
CA TYR A 129 7.57 3.21 7.09
C TYR A 129 8.97 3.84 7.14
N GLN A 130 9.11 5.10 6.72
CA GLN A 130 10.38 5.81 6.86
C GLN A 130 10.79 5.95 8.33
N ALA A 131 9.85 6.32 9.20
CA ALA A 131 10.11 6.41 10.64
C ALA A 131 10.51 5.05 11.25
N ALA A 132 9.95 3.94 10.76
CA ALA A 132 10.36 2.60 11.19
C ALA A 132 11.79 2.27 10.74
N ILE A 133 12.18 2.64 9.51
CA ILE A 133 13.56 2.47 9.00
C ILE A 133 14.54 3.24 9.87
N GLU A 134 14.20 4.47 10.27
CA GLU A 134 15.02 5.31 11.15
C GLU A 134 15.01 4.86 12.63
N GLY A 135 14.30 3.77 12.94
CA GLY A 135 14.29 3.18 14.27
C GLY A 135 13.40 3.91 15.29
N HIS A 136 12.42 4.72 14.87
CA HIS A 136 11.52 5.42 15.79
C HIS A 136 10.56 4.48 16.53
N GLY A 137 10.32 3.28 15.99
CA GLY A 137 9.40 2.30 16.58
C GLY A 137 9.04 1.18 15.62
N VAL A 138 7.89 0.57 15.87
CA VAL A 138 7.33 -0.52 15.07
C VAL A 138 6.14 0.00 14.27
N ALA A 139 6.17 -0.13 12.95
CA ALA A 139 5.03 0.19 12.09
C ALA A 139 4.25 -1.06 11.73
N ILE A 140 2.93 -0.91 11.52
CA ILE A 140 2.16 -1.94 10.82
C ILE A 140 2.23 -1.67 9.32
N ALA A 141 2.80 -2.59 8.56
CA ALA A 141 3.03 -2.43 7.14
C ALA A 141 2.20 -3.39 6.29
N GLN A 142 1.84 -2.93 5.10
CA GLN A 142 1.38 -3.80 4.02
C GLN A 142 2.63 -4.44 3.39
N LYS A 143 2.81 -5.74 3.57
CA LYS A 143 4.04 -6.48 3.24
C LYS A 143 4.53 -6.22 1.82
N ALA A 144 3.62 -6.23 0.84
CA ALA A 144 3.96 -5.95 -0.56
C ALA A 144 4.55 -4.55 -0.80
N LEU A 145 4.27 -3.56 0.07
CA LEU A 145 4.76 -2.19 -0.07
C LEU A 145 6.08 -1.92 0.67
N VAL A 146 6.58 -2.89 1.43
CA VAL A 146 7.88 -2.81 2.12
C VAL A 146 8.79 -3.99 1.75
N ARG A 147 8.47 -4.67 0.65
CA ARG A 147 9.20 -5.86 0.19
C ARG A 147 10.68 -5.57 -0.01
N SER A 148 11.02 -4.46 -0.68
CA SER A 148 12.39 -4.04 -0.93
C SER A 148 13.19 -3.82 0.36
N GLU A 149 12.57 -3.21 1.37
CA GLU A 149 13.20 -2.95 2.66
C GLU A 149 13.38 -4.24 3.49
N LEU A 150 12.45 -5.18 3.35
CA LEU A 150 12.60 -6.50 3.97
C LEU A 150 13.72 -7.31 3.29
N GLU A 151 13.78 -7.30 1.97
CA GLU A 151 14.81 -8.00 1.19
C GLU A 151 16.21 -7.40 1.40
N SER A 152 16.31 -6.07 1.52
CA SER A 152 17.60 -5.37 1.77
C SER A 152 18.00 -5.37 3.24
N GLY A 153 17.13 -5.82 4.16
CA GLY A 153 17.39 -5.82 5.59
C GLY A 153 17.30 -4.44 6.27
N LEU A 154 16.79 -3.41 5.58
CA LEU A 154 16.50 -2.11 6.19
C LEU A 154 15.34 -2.21 7.20
N LEU A 155 14.41 -3.10 6.94
CA LEU A 155 13.35 -3.48 7.86
C LEU A 155 13.37 -4.99 8.09
N VAL A 156 12.92 -5.39 9.26
CA VAL A 156 12.63 -6.78 9.60
C VAL A 156 11.16 -6.92 10.00
N ALA A 157 10.54 -8.03 9.65
CA ALA A 157 9.25 -8.46 10.18
C ALA A 157 9.53 -9.44 11.34
N PRO A 158 9.45 -8.98 12.60
CA PRO A 158 9.94 -9.77 13.74
C PRO A 158 9.03 -10.96 14.09
N PHE A 159 7.88 -11.08 13.45
CA PHE A 159 6.89 -12.11 13.74
C PHE A 159 6.48 -12.83 12.47
N THR A 160 6.21 -14.13 12.60
CA THR A 160 5.73 -14.97 11.47
C THR A 160 4.25 -14.77 11.14
N PHE A 161 3.47 -14.20 12.09
CA PHE A 161 2.04 -13.98 11.91
C PHE A 161 1.79 -12.76 11.00
N GLU A 162 1.06 -12.98 9.94
CA GLU A 162 0.60 -11.99 8.98
C GLU A 162 -0.93 -11.97 8.97
N LEU A 163 -1.51 -10.78 8.94
CA LEU A 163 -2.97 -10.64 8.84
C LEU A 163 -3.34 -10.36 7.39
N ASP A 164 -3.86 -11.36 6.69
CA ASP A 164 -4.47 -11.15 5.36
C ASP A 164 -5.81 -10.40 5.50
N ARG A 165 -5.93 -9.28 4.79
CA ARG A 165 -7.15 -8.46 4.72
C ARG A 165 -8.13 -8.91 3.63
N GLY A 166 -7.82 -10.02 2.96
CA GLY A 166 -8.68 -10.62 1.94
C GLY A 166 -8.98 -9.68 0.78
N ASN A 167 -10.25 -9.34 0.59
CA ASN A 167 -10.68 -8.46 -0.50
C ASN A 167 -10.42 -6.96 -0.21
N HIS A 168 -10.10 -6.59 1.03
CA HIS A 168 -9.75 -5.20 1.35
C HIS A 168 -8.30 -4.92 0.95
N THR A 169 -8.08 -4.62 -0.31
CA THR A 169 -6.76 -4.43 -0.91
C THR A 169 -6.75 -3.36 -1.99
N TYR A 170 -5.67 -3.27 -2.77
CA TYR A 170 -5.55 -2.31 -3.86
C TYR A 170 -6.13 -2.87 -5.15
N TYR A 171 -6.92 -2.03 -5.80
CA TYR A 171 -7.53 -2.29 -7.10
C TYR A 171 -7.17 -1.20 -8.08
N PHE A 172 -6.87 -1.58 -9.30
CA PHE A 172 -6.89 -0.69 -10.44
C PHE A 172 -8.33 -0.54 -10.91
N ALA A 173 -8.81 0.70 -11.03
CA ALA A 173 -10.20 1.01 -11.32
C ALA A 173 -10.33 2.01 -12.45
N TRP A 174 -11.35 1.85 -13.30
CA TRP A 174 -11.68 2.76 -14.40
C TRP A 174 -13.19 2.79 -14.62
N PRO A 175 -13.76 3.89 -15.18
CA PRO A 175 -15.21 4.04 -15.34
C PRO A 175 -15.76 3.09 -16.39
N THR A 176 -16.94 2.50 -16.12
CA THR A 176 -17.67 1.65 -17.10
C THR A 176 -18.27 2.47 -18.24
N ALA A 177 -18.67 3.70 -17.94
CA ALA A 177 -19.38 4.57 -18.89
C ALA A 177 -18.48 5.21 -19.98
N ARG A 178 -17.15 5.14 -19.80
CA ARG A 178 -16.21 5.70 -20.77
C ARG A 178 -15.52 4.59 -21.57
N PRO A 179 -15.41 4.71 -22.92
CA PRO A 179 -14.57 3.81 -23.69
C PRO A 179 -13.13 3.90 -23.22
N GLN A 180 -12.46 2.75 -23.12
CA GLN A 180 -11.03 2.73 -22.78
C GLN A 180 -10.21 3.17 -23.99
N SER A 181 -9.33 4.15 -23.79
CA SER A 181 -8.30 4.47 -24.78
C SER A 181 -7.33 3.29 -24.97
N ASP A 182 -6.65 3.24 -26.10
CA ASP A 182 -5.66 2.19 -26.35
C ASP A 182 -4.49 2.27 -25.35
N ALA A 183 -4.09 3.49 -24.97
CA ALA A 183 -3.10 3.70 -23.91
C ALA A 183 -3.53 3.05 -22.59
N LEU A 184 -4.79 3.21 -22.18
CA LEU A 184 -5.33 2.59 -20.97
C LEU A 184 -5.36 1.05 -21.07
N LYS A 185 -5.76 0.50 -22.22
CA LYS A 185 -5.74 -0.96 -22.45
C LYS A 185 -4.34 -1.55 -22.37
N ILE A 186 -3.36 -0.85 -22.95
CA ILE A 186 -1.94 -1.23 -22.93
C ILE A 186 -1.40 -1.18 -21.50
N PHE A 187 -1.61 -0.07 -20.78
CA PHE A 187 -1.18 0.10 -19.41
C PHE A 187 -1.77 -0.98 -18.49
N ARG A 188 -3.06 -1.29 -18.64
CA ARG A 188 -3.73 -2.33 -17.88
C ARG A 188 -3.13 -3.71 -18.14
N ARG A 189 -2.84 -4.06 -19.39
CA ARG A 189 -2.19 -5.35 -19.74
C ARG A 189 -0.81 -5.45 -19.12
N TRP A 190 -0.01 -4.39 -19.21
CA TRP A 190 1.29 -4.33 -18.55
C TRP A 190 1.16 -4.47 -17.03
N LEU A 191 0.22 -3.74 -16.41
CA LEU A 191 0.00 -3.81 -14.97
C LEU A 191 -0.37 -5.23 -14.51
N LEU A 192 -1.16 -5.95 -15.31
CA LEU A 192 -1.53 -7.34 -15.04
C LEU A 192 -0.36 -8.32 -15.21
N SER A 193 0.55 -8.08 -16.16
CA SER A 193 1.72 -8.95 -16.32
C SER A 193 2.63 -8.95 -15.10
N LEU A 194 2.67 -7.84 -14.34
CA LEU A 194 3.45 -7.72 -13.11
C LEU A 194 2.89 -8.54 -11.92
N LEU A 195 1.64 -9.02 -12.03
CA LEU A 195 1.00 -9.78 -10.94
C LEU A 195 1.35 -11.27 -10.98
N ASN A 196 1.99 -11.72 -12.06
CA ASN A 196 2.38 -13.10 -12.28
C ASN A 196 3.88 -13.35 -11.98
N GLU A 197 4.60 -12.29 -11.55
CA GLU A 197 5.99 -12.31 -11.11
C GLU A 197 6.06 -12.38 -9.56
#